data_0f31407593b523cfdb6c467df875bfa9
#
_entry.id   0f31407593b523cfdb6c467df875bfa9
#
_cell.length_a   1.000
_cell.length_b   1.000
_cell.length_c   1.000
_cell.angle_alpha   90.00
_cell.angle_beta   90.00
_cell.angle_gamma   90.00
#
_symmetry.space_group_name_H-M   'P 1'
#
loop_
_entity.id
_entity.type
_entity.pdbx_description
1 polymer ?
#
loop_
_entity_poly.entity_id
_entity_poly.type
_entity_poly.pdbx_seq_one_letter_code
_entity_poly.pdbx_strand_id
1 'polypeptide(L)'
;MPEGSNGHRRIVFGEFRLESGSRTLWRNSQEIHLPKRPFDVLSFLIENRERVVSRKELLDNFWDGHDVYDDALRKTVAAVRHALKDNNKPPHFIETRYGGGYRFIADVQAVESNGG
;
A
#
# COMPACT_ATOMS: atom_id res chain seq x y z
N MET A 1 5.51 -16.27 -22.32
CA MET A 1 5.12 -15.76 -21.92
C MET A 1 4.91 -15.02 -21.44
N PRO A 2 4.89 -15.03 -21.51
CA PRO A 2 4.70 -14.49 -20.77
C PRO A 2 4.14 -13.73 -20.51
N GLU A 3 3.83 -13.41 -20.73
CA GLU A 3 3.21 -12.68 -20.33
C GLU A 3 2.74 -12.71 -19.18
N GLY A 4 2.22 -13.28 -18.85
CA GLY A 4 1.58 -13.43 -17.58
C GLY A 4 2.35 -12.99 -16.43
N SER A 5 3.57 -12.90 -16.59
CA SER A 5 4.43 -12.53 -15.49
C SER A 5 4.11 -11.16 -14.92
N ASN A 6 3.37 -10.35 -15.64
CA ASN A 6 3.15 -8.98 -15.21
C ASN A 6 2.38 -8.86 -13.90
N GLY A 7 1.56 -9.83 -13.60
CA GLY A 7 0.71 -9.70 -12.45
C GLY A 7 1.21 -10.35 -11.18
N HIS A 8 2.38 -10.95 -11.24
CA HIS A 8 2.78 -11.81 -10.13
C HIS A 8 3.99 -11.26 -9.42
N ARG A 9 3.78 -10.10 -8.81
CA ARG A 9 4.82 -9.51 -8.01
C ARG A 9 4.54 -9.75 -6.55
N ARG A 10 5.54 -10.19 -5.84
CA ARG A 10 5.45 -10.44 -4.42
C ARG A 10 6.39 -9.48 -3.72
N ILE A 11 5.83 -8.72 -2.78
CA ILE A 11 6.59 -7.69 -2.08
C ILE A 11 6.58 -8.03 -0.60
N VAL A 12 7.76 -8.08 0.01
CA VAL A 12 7.90 -8.45 1.42
C VAL A 12 8.41 -7.23 2.19
N PHE A 13 7.76 -6.94 3.30
CA PHE A 13 8.19 -5.86 4.19
C PHE A 13 7.80 -6.24 5.62
N GLY A 14 8.81 -6.29 6.51
CA GLY A 14 8.56 -6.75 7.86
C GLY A 14 8.02 -8.16 7.86
N GLU A 15 6.93 -8.37 8.59
CA GLU A 15 6.26 -9.67 8.63
C GLU A 15 5.22 -9.82 7.53
N PHE A 16 5.12 -8.85 6.64
CA PHE A 16 4.03 -8.78 5.68
C PHE A 16 4.49 -9.15 4.29
N ARG A 17 3.54 -9.69 3.52
CA ARG A 17 3.75 -10.01 2.12
C ARG A 17 2.54 -9.55 1.33
N LEU A 18 2.78 -8.72 0.33
CA LEU A 18 1.72 -8.24 -0.54
C LEU A 18 1.90 -8.89 -1.90
N GLU A 19 0.86 -9.57 -2.36
CA GLU A 19 0.90 -10.27 -3.64
C GLU A 19 -0.04 -9.57 -4.61
N SER A 20 0.52 -8.97 -5.64
CA SER A 20 -0.26 -8.16 -6.56
C SER A 20 -1.13 -9.02 -7.48
N GLY A 21 -0.65 -10.20 -7.83
CA GLY A 21 -1.43 -11.05 -8.73
C GLY A 21 -2.75 -11.50 -8.15
N SER A 22 -2.74 -11.92 -6.90
CA SER A 22 -3.94 -12.35 -6.21
C SER A 22 -4.61 -11.25 -5.43
N ARG A 23 -3.97 -10.08 -5.33
CA ARG A 23 -4.46 -8.95 -4.56
C ARG A 23 -4.70 -9.32 -3.10
N THR A 24 -3.69 -9.95 -2.50
CA THR A 24 -3.78 -10.41 -1.12
C THR A 24 -2.63 -9.83 -0.29
N LEU A 25 -2.93 -9.65 0.99
CA LEU A 25 -1.96 -9.22 1.97
C LEU A 25 -1.84 -10.31 3.03
N TRP A 26 -0.62 -10.66 3.39
CA TRP A 26 -0.36 -11.71 4.34
C TRP A 26 0.52 -11.21 5.47
N ARG A 27 0.28 -11.69 6.66
CA ARG A 27 1.19 -11.50 7.78
C ARG A 27 1.65 -12.89 8.20
N ASN A 28 2.92 -13.18 7.93
CA ASN A 28 3.44 -14.53 8.08
C ASN A 28 2.60 -15.48 7.23
N SER A 29 1.93 -16.45 7.81
CA SER A 29 1.12 -17.37 7.04
C SER A 29 -0.37 -17.10 7.14
N GLN A 30 -0.76 -15.95 7.65
CA GLN A 30 -2.16 -15.62 7.83
C GLN A 30 -2.56 -14.50 6.87
N GLU A 31 -3.60 -14.75 6.10
CA GLU A 31 -4.10 -13.73 5.19
C GLU A 31 -4.83 -12.63 5.98
N ILE A 32 -4.58 -11.40 5.60
CA ILE A 32 -5.22 -10.25 6.22
C ILE A 32 -6.19 -9.67 5.21
N HIS A 33 -7.46 -9.62 5.57
CA HIS A 33 -8.45 -9.04 4.67
C HIS A 33 -8.25 -7.53 4.58
N LEU A 34 -8.09 -7.05 3.35
CA LEU A 34 -7.94 -5.62 3.10
C LEU A 34 -8.83 -5.29 1.92
N PRO A 35 -9.82 -4.42 2.10
CA PRO A 35 -10.73 -4.08 1.01
C PRO A 35 -9.98 -3.49 -0.18
N LYS A 36 -10.68 -3.40 -1.30
CA LYS A 36 -10.05 -3.04 -2.57
C LYS A 36 -9.33 -1.70 -2.52
N ARG A 37 -10.00 -0.66 -2.03
CA ARG A 37 -9.39 0.67 -2.07
C ARG A 37 -8.18 0.80 -1.13
N PRO A 38 -8.27 0.35 0.12
CA PRO A 38 -7.08 0.32 0.96
C PRO A 38 -5.94 -0.49 0.36
N PHE A 39 -6.26 -1.63 -0.28
CA PHE A 39 -5.22 -2.41 -0.94
C PHE A 39 -4.56 -1.61 -2.06
N ASP A 40 -5.36 -0.95 -2.89
CA ASP A 40 -4.83 -0.18 -4.01
C ASP A 40 -3.96 0.98 -3.52
N VAL A 41 -4.41 1.67 -2.47
CA VAL A 41 -3.63 2.77 -1.91
C VAL A 41 -2.31 2.26 -1.34
N LEU A 42 -2.34 1.16 -0.60
CA LEU A 42 -1.11 0.59 -0.07
C LEU A 42 -0.14 0.22 -1.19
N SER A 43 -0.63 -0.46 -2.22
CA SER A 43 0.21 -0.83 -3.36
C SER A 43 0.83 0.39 -4.01
N PHE A 44 0.03 1.43 -4.19
CA PHE A 44 0.51 2.66 -4.83
C PHE A 44 1.60 3.33 -3.99
N LEU A 45 1.41 3.38 -2.69
CA LEU A 45 2.42 3.97 -1.81
C LEU A 45 3.71 3.16 -1.83
N ILE A 46 3.61 1.84 -1.87
CA ILE A 46 4.81 0.99 -1.95
C ILE A 46 5.53 1.20 -3.27
N GLU A 47 4.79 1.26 -4.37
CA GLU A 47 5.40 1.46 -5.68
C GLU A 47 6.09 2.81 -5.78
N ASN A 48 5.65 3.78 -5.02
CA ASN A 48 6.19 5.13 -5.05
C ASN A 48 6.93 5.48 -3.76
N ARG A 49 7.49 4.48 -3.10
CA ARG A 49 8.06 4.66 -1.76
C ARG A 49 9.28 5.57 -1.73
N GLU A 50 9.81 5.88 -2.88
CA GLU A 50 10.98 6.76 -2.96
C GLU A 50 10.64 8.23 -2.73
N ARG A 51 9.37 8.55 -2.73
CA ARG A 51 8.93 9.93 -2.61
C ARG A 51 7.66 10.02 -1.78
N VAL A 52 7.37 11.24 -1.37
CA VAL A 52 6.09 11.51 -0.72
C VAL A 52 5.01 11.57 -1.79
N VAL A 53 3.92 10.85 -1.59
CA VAL A 53 2.78 10.90 -2.48
C VAL A 53 1.80 11.91 -1.90
N SER A 54 1.43 12.90 -2.70
CA SER A 54 0.57 13.95 -2.21
C SER A 54 -0.86 13.48 -2.04
N ARG A 55 -1.59 14.17 -1.18
CA ARG A 55 -3.02 13.91 -1.01
C ARG A 55 -3.75 14.05 -2.34
N LYS A 56 -3.40 15.09 -3.09
CA LYS A 56 -4.05 15.32 -4.37
C LYS A 56 -3.81 14.17 -5.34
N GLU A 57 -2.62 13.65 -5.38
CA GLU A 57 -2.31 12.54 -6.27
C GLU A 57 -3.15 11.30 -5.91
N LEU A 58 -3.31 11.03 -4.62
CA LEU A 58 -4.13 9.91 -4.19
C LEU A 58 -5.59 10.12 -4.54
N LEU A 59 -6.09 11.34 -4.33
CA LEU A 59 -7.47 11.63 -4.70
C LEU A 59 -7.67 11.52 -6.21
N ASP A 60 -6.72 12.00 -7.00
CA ASP A 60 -6.81 11.90 -8.45
C ASP A 60 -6.84 10.45 -8.91
N ASN A 61 -6.03 9.59 -8.29
CA ASN A 61 -5.92 8.21 -8.73
C ASN A 61 -7.06 7.32 -8.26
N PHE A 62 -7.63 7.61 -7.09
CA PHE A 62 -8.55 6.66 -6.48
C PHE A 62 -9.92 7.23 -6.17
N TRP A 63 -10.11 8.53 -6.30
CA TRP A 63 -11.38 9.20 -6.02
C TRP A 63 -11.73 10.25 -7.07
N ASP A 64 -11.21 10.09 -8.26
CA ASP A 64 -11.51 10.98 -9.40
C ASP A 64 -11.19 12.46 -9.12
N GLY A 65 -10.26 12.69 -8.20
CA GLY A 65 -9.79 14.04 -7.95
C GLY A 65 -10.70 14.93 -7.13
N HIS A 66 -11.72 14.37 -6.50
CA HIS A 66 -12.68 15.17 -5.74
C HIS A 66 -12.22 15.42 -4.32
N ASP A 67 -12.08 16.69 -3.96
CA ASP A 67 -11.68 17.07 -2.61
C ASP A 67 -12.66 16.61 -1.56
N VAL A 68 -13.93 16.41 -1.95
CA VAL A 68 -14.93 15.97 -0.98
C VAL A 68 -14.59 14.62 -0.38
N TYR A 69 -13.67 13.89 -0.98
CA TYR A 69 -13.28 12.58 -0.48
C TYR A 69 -12.06 12.63 0.43
N ASP A 70 -11.64 13.81 0.86
CA ASP A 70 -10.48 13.92 1.71
C ASP A 70 -10.61 13.09 2.99
N ASP A 71 -11.80 13.10 3.57
CA ASP A 71 -12.05 12.31 4.76
C ASP A 71 -12.01 10.82 4.46
N ALA A 72 -12.51 10.43 3.28
CA ALA A 72 -12.45 9.04 2.87
C ALA A 72 -11.00 8.59 2.68
N LEU A 73 -10.14 9.47 2.16
CA LEU A 73 -8.73 9.16 2.03
C LEU A 73 -8.11 8.90 3.40
N ARG A 74 -8.38 9.77 4.37
CA ARG A 74 -7.82 9.59 5.71
C ARG A 74 -8.29 8.29 6.33
N LYS A 75 -9.56 7.95 6.14
CA LYS A 75 -10.09 6.69 6.66
C LYS A 75 -9.45 5.49 5.97
N THR A 76 -9.18 5.62 4.67
CA THR A 76 -8.53 4.55 3.93
C THR A 76 -7.12 4.32 4.45
N VAL A 77 -6.36 5.39 4.67
CA VAL A 77 -5.01 5.26 5.21
C VAL A 77 -5.06 4.67 6.62
N ALA A 78 -6.04 5.07 7.42
CA ALA A 78 -6.21 4.50 8.75
C ALA A 78 -6.48 3.00 8.68
N ALA A 79 -7.29 2.57 7.70
CA ALA A 79 -7.56 1.15 7.54
C ALA A 79 -6.30 0.38 7.17
N VAL A 80 -5.46 0.96 6.32
CA VAL A 80 -4.19 0.33 5.97
C VAL A 80 -3.31 0.21 7.20
N ARG A 81 -3.17 1.29 7.97
CA ARG A 81 -2.37 1.26 9.18
C ARG A 81 -2.87 0.22 10.17
N HIS A 82 -4.19 0.13 10.29
CA HIS A 82 -4.77 -0.86 11.18
C HIS A 82 -4.41 -2.27 10.74
N ALA A 83 -4.52 -2.53 9.44
CA ALA A 83 -4.17 -3.85 8.91
C ALA A 83 -2.70 -4.18 9.15
N LEU A 84 -1.83 -3.19 9.06
CA LEU A 84 -0.39 -3.39 9.27
C LEU A 84 -0.01 -3.25 10.75
N LYS A 85 -0.96 -2.96 11.60
CA LYS A 85 -0.71 -2.69 13.01
C LYS A 85 0.32 -1.59 13.21
N ASP A 86 0.20 -0.57 12.39
CA ASP A 86 1.15 0.55 12.36
C ASP A 86 0.63 1.69 13.21
N ASN A 87 0.53 1.44 14.51
CA ASN A 87 0.07 2.45 15.46
C ASN A 87 1.22 2.99 16.32
N ASN A 88 2.42 2.84 15.83
CA ASN A 88 3.60 3.32 16.53
C ASN A 88 3.84 4.80 16.29
N LYS A 89 4.59 5.42 17.18
CA LYS A 89 5.01 6.82 17.04
C LYS A 89 6.49 6.89 17.31
N PRO A 90 7.30 7.08 16.27
CA PRO A 90 6.89 7.28 14.87
C PRO A 90 6.37 6.01 14.20
N PRO A 91 5.63 6.14 13.12
CA PRO A 91 5.11 4.97 12.42
C PRO A 91 6.22 4.15 11.77
N HIS A 92 5.95 2.86 11.59
CA HIS A 92 6.94 1.95 10.99
C HIS A 92 6.73 1.77 9.49
N PHE A 93 5.50 1.96 9.00
CA PHE A 93 5.20 1.66 7.60
C PHE A 93 4.73 2.86 6.80
N ILE A 94 3.78 3.62 7.30
CA ILE A 94 3.25 4.75 6.54
C ILE A 94 3.37 6.01 7.37
N GLU A 95 4.14 6.94 6.85
CA GLU A 95 4.38 8.21 7.49
C GLU A 95 3.46 9.26 6.88
N THR A 96 2.86 10.09 7.74
CA THR A 96 2.12 11.25 7.28
C THR A 96 3.10 12.40 7.19
N ARG A 97 3.17 13.01 6.01
CA ARG A 97 4.08 14.13 5.83
C ARG A 97 3.32 15.43 5.95
N TYR A 98 4.03 16.42 6.43
CA TYR A 98 3.46 17.74 6.59
C TYR A 98 2.92 18.23 5.25
N GLY A 99 1.70 18.78 5.26
CA GLY A 99 1.10 19.22 4.03
C GLY A 99 0.14 18.22 3.43
N GLY A 100 -0.07 17.07 4.07
CA GLY A 100 -1.12 16.15 3.67
C GLY A 100 -0.69 15.01 2.78
N GLY A 101 0.61 14.76 2.66
CA GLY A 101 1.07 13.63 1.88
C GLY A 101 1.37 12.43 2.74
N TYR A 102 1.62 11.31 2.09
CA TYR A 102 1.95 10.06 2.75
C TYR A 102 3.15 9.41 2.07
N ARG A 103 3.91 8.67 2.84
CA ARG A 103 5.05 7.96 2.27
C ARG A 103 5.19 6.60 2.95
N PHE A 104 5.40 5.57 2.14
CA PHE A 104 5.73 4.25 2.66
C PHE A 104 7.22 4.26 3.00
N ILE A 105 7.57 3.96 4.26
CA ILE A 105 8.93 4.16 4.76
C ILE A 105 9.64 2.88 5.16
N ALA A 106 8.97 1.73 5.14
CA ALA A 106 9.61 0.48 5.54
C ALA A 106 10.47 -0.05 4.40
N ASP A 107 11.45 -0.86 4.76
CA ASP A 107 12.28 -1.54 3.76
C ASP A 107 11.44 -2.58 3.02
N VAL A 108 11.62 -2.65 1.73
CA VAL A 108 10.84 -3.52 0.87
C VAL A 108 11.77 -4.38 0.05
N GLN A 109 11.46 -5.66 -0.03
CA GLN A 109 12.12 -6.57 -0.95
C GLN A 109 11.10 -7.06 -1.96
N ALA A 110 11.42 -6.87 -3.23
CA ALA A 110 10.56 -7.35 -4.30
C ALA A 110 11.04 -8.72 -4.71
N VAL A 111 10.16 -9.70 -4.62
CA VAL A 111 10.46 -11.05 -5.02
C VAL A 111 9.52 -11.37 -6.17
N GLU A 112 10.10 -11.62 -7.34
CA GLU A 112 9.29 -11.97 -8.48
C GLU A 112 9.01 -13.45 -8.46
N SER A 113 7.72 -13.76 -8.57
CA SER A 113 7.34 -15.14 -8.75
C SER A 113 7.47 -15.44 -10.23
N ASN A 114 8.55 -16.05 -10.62
CA ASN A 114 8.78 -16.29 -12.04
C ASN A 114 8.33 -17.67 -12.46
N GLY A 115 7.57 -18.31 -11.65
CA GLY A 115 7.01 -19.58 -12.03
C GLY A 115 8.03 -20.65 -12.26
N GLY A 116 9.24 -20.30 -12.06
CA GLY A 116 10.33 -21.22 -12.27
C GLY A 116 10.31 -22.23 -11.23
#